data_f80f5ec78d79b6817a7e2c234d9f5ad2
#
_entry.id   f80f5ec78d79b6817a7e2c234d9f5ad2
#
_cell.length_a   1.000
_cell.length_b   1.000
_cell.length_c   1.000
_cell.angle_alpha   90.00
_cell.angle_beta   90.00
_cell.angle_gamma   90.00
#
_symmetry.space_group_name_H-M   'P 1'
#
loop_
_entity.id
_entity.type
_entity.pdbx_description
1 polymer ?
#
loop_
_entity_poly.entity_id
_entity_poly.type
_entity_poly.pdbx_seq_one_letter_code
_entity_poly.pdbx_strand_id
1 'polypeptide(L)'
;MPKITQLSQLDLNETYSYADYLTWQFNETVELIKGKIMLMSPAPNIEHQRIARNLYGMCYIFFRHKKCQFFPAPFDVRLYDRKKSLLANTDIHTVVQPDLCVICNPDILDKQGCNGAPDWIIEILSKGNSKREMQIKYQLYQESGVQEYWLVYPEQQAVHQFVLDDKGCYQLKCMAAEDDIVTPYLFPELAIDLAEVFENWVEE
;
A
#
# COMPACT_ATOMS: atom_id res chain seq x y z
N MET A 1 7.80 -20.32 -20.05
CA MET A 1 6.55 -20.83 -19.45
C MET A 1 5.38 -20.38 -20.32
N PRO A 2 4.29 -21.15 -20.44
CA PRO A 2 3.10 -20.66 -21.15
C PRO A 2 2.55 -19.42 -20.43
N LYS A 3 2.09 -18.45 -21.21
CA LYS A 3 1.47 -17.24 -20.66
C LYS A 3 0.12 -17.59 -20.05
N ILE A 4 -0.14 -17.15 -18.82
CA ILE A 4 -1.43 -17.30 -18.15
C ILE A 4 -2.28 -16.08 -18.54
N THR A 5 -3.37 -16.31 -19.25
CA THR A 5 -4.23 -15.25 -19.81
C THR A 5 -5.61 -15.16 -19.15
N GLN A 6 -5.92 -16.07 -18.24
CA GLN A 6 -7.17 -16.10 -17.49
C GLN A 6 -6.88 -16.55 -16.06
N LEU A 7 -7.49 -15.90 -15.09
CA LEU A 7 -7.36 -16.26 -13.67
C LEU A 7 -7.80 -17.72 -13.40
N SER A 8 -8.78 -18.23 -14.13
CA SER A 8 -9.26 -19.61 -14.03
C SER A 8 -8.23 -20.69 -14.39
N GLN A 9 -7.11 -20.32 -14.99
CA GLN A 9 -5.99 -21.23 -15.29
C GLN A 9 -5.07 -21.43 -14.07
N LEU A 10 -5.25 -20.64 -13.00
CA LEU A 10 -4.47 -20.74 -11.76
C LEU A 10 -5.22 -21.58 -10.74
N ASP A 11 -4.50 -22.44 -10.03
CA ASP A 11 -5.05 -23.12 -8.86
C ASP A 11 -4.88 -22.23 -7.63
N LEU A 12 -5.97 -21.74 -7.07
CA LEU A 12 -5.96 -20.86 -5.90
C LEU A 12 -5.41 -21.53 -4.61
N ASN A 13 -5.27 -22.87 -4.62
CA ASN A 13 -4.68 -23.61 -3.50
C ASN A 13 -3.16 -23.71 -3.60
N GLU A 14 -2.60 -23.52 -4.78
CA GLU A 14 -1.14 -23.53 -5.01
C GLU A 14 -0.45 -22.30 -4.40
N THR A 15 0.87 -22.35 -4.38
CA THR A 15 1.71 -21.27 -3.88
C THR A 15 2.55 -20.73 -5.05
N TYR A 16 2.47 -19.44 -5.27
CA TYR A 16 3.11 -18.75 -6.37
C TYR A 16 4.23 -17.82 -5.89
N SER A 17 5.21 -17.63 -6.75
CA SER A 17 6.29 -16.67 -6.60
C SER A 17 6.01 -15.40 -7.42
N TYR A 18 6.80 -14.35 -7.18
CA TYR A 18 6.78 -13.15 -8.02
C TYR A 18 7.22 -13.46 -9.47
N ALA A 19 8.11 -14.44 -9.66
CA ALA A 19 8.47 -14.90 -11.00
C ALA A 19 7.27 -15.50 -11.76
N ASP A 20 6.38 -16.20 -11.07
CA ASP A 20 5.13 -16.69 -11.66
C ASP A 20 4.20 -15.52 -11.97
N TYR A 21 4.01 -14.59 -11.01
CA TYR A 21 3.18 -13.39 -11.16
C TYR A 21 3.55 -12.58 -12.41
N LEU A 22 4.83 -12.39 -12.70
CA LEU A 22 5.31 -11.68 -13.89
C LEU A 22 4.94 -12.35 -15.23
N THR A 23 4.51 -13.60 -15.22
CA THR A 23 4.05 -14.32 -16.42
C THR A 23 2.56 -14.14 -16.71
N TRP A 24 1.79 -13.60 -15.75
CA TRP A 24 0.34 -13.48 -15.86
C TRP A 24 -0.05 -12.29 -16.74
N GLN A 25 -1.06 -12.49 -17.58
CA GLN A 25 -1.53 -11.51 -18.56
C GLN A 25 -3.07 -11.48 -18.64
N PHE A 26 -3.73 -11.55 -17.50
CA PHE A 26 -5.18 -11.40 -17.40
C PHE A 26 -5.56 -9.98 -16.92
N ASN A 27 -6.83 -9.64 -17.01
CA ASN A 27 -7.30 -8.27 -16.70
C ASN A 27 -7.56 -8.02 -15.21
N GLU A 28 -7.73 -9.10 -14.45
CA GLU A 28 -7.98 -9.00 -13.00
C GLU A 28 -6.73 -8.51 -12.29
N THR A 29 -6.89 -7.54 -11.42
CA THR A 29 -5.81 -7.09 -10.54
C THR A 29 -5.74 -8.01 -9.32
N VAL A 30 -4.56 -8.54 -9.07
CA VAL A 30 -4.31 -9.48 -7.97
C VAL A 30 -3.05 -9.09 -7.20
N GLU A 31 -3.05 -9.39 -5.93
CA GLU A 31 -1.87 -9.35 -5.07
C GLU A 31 -1.44 -10.78 -4.73
N LEU A 32 -0.17 -10.96 -4.38
CA LEU A 32 0.32 -12.20 -3.76
C LEU A 32 0.61 -11.93 -2.27
N ILE A 33 0.03 -12.73 -1.40
CA ILE A 33 0.33 -12.66 0.03
C ILE A 33 0.77 -14.04 0.52
N LYS A 34 2.04 -14.14 0.85
CA LYS A 34 2.68 -15.42 1.25
C LYS A 34 2.43 -16.52 0.21
N GLY A 35 2.48 -16.16 -1.07
CA GLY A 35 2.29 -17.03 -2.22
C GLY A 35 0.83 -17.32 -2.59
N LYS A 36 -0.14 -16.80 -1.85
CA LYS A 36 -1.55 -16.98 -2.15
C LYS A 36 -2.09 -15.78 -2.93
N ILE A 37 -2.89 -16.08 -3.94
CA ILE A 37 -3.55 -15.06 -4.75
C ILE A 37 -4.65 -14.40 -3.94
N MET A 38 -4.60 -13.09 -3.86
CA MET A 38 -5.68 -12.25 -3.33
C MET A 38 -6.22 -11.39 -4.47
N LEU A 39 -7.50 -11.55 -4.77
CA LEU A 39 -8.19 -10.70 -5.73
C LEU A 39 -8.33 -9.31 -5.13
N MET A 40 -7.92 -8.30 -5.85
CA MET A 40 -8.23 -6.93 -5.48
C MET A 40 -9.69 -6.62 -5.80
N SER A 41 -10.28 -5.70 -5.03
CA SER A 41 -11.63 -5.20 -5.32
C SER A 41 -11.69 -4.64 -6.75
N PRO A 42 -12.87 -4.67 -7.41
CA PRO A 42 -13.07 -3.96 -8.67
C PRO A 42 -12.63 -2.50 -8.55
N ALA A 43 -12.43 -1.86 -9.72
CA ALA A 43 -11.95 -0.47 -9.78
C ALA A 43 -12.53 0.42 -8.66
N PRO A 44 -11.67 1.16 -7.95
CA PRO A 44 -12.11 1.99 -6.83
C PRO A 44 -13.19 2.98 -7.26
N ASN A 45 -14.12 3.27 -6.35
CA ASN A 45 -15.17 4.26 -6.60
C ASN A 45 -14.60 5.68 -6.70
N ILE A 46 -15.42 6.62 -7.13
CA ILE A 46 -15.00 8.02 -7.34
C ILE A 46 -14.49 8.68 -6.04
N GLU A 47 -15.07 8.33 -4.90
CA GLU A 47 -14.69 8.86 -3.59
C GLU A 47 -13.25 8.44 -3.22
N HIS A 48 -12.95 7.14 -3.35
CA HIS A 48 -11.59 6.62 -3.17
C HIS A 48 -10.59 7.35 -4.08
N GLN A 49 -10.93 7.53 -5.37
CA GLN A 49 -10.04 8.20 -6.33
C GLN A 49 -9.82 9.68 -6.00
N ARG A 50 -10.84 10.38 -5.45
CA ARG A 50 -10.69 11.77 -5.01
C ARG A 50 -9.74 11.88 -3.83
N ILE A 51 -9.93 11.03 -2.81
CA ILE A 51 -9.05 10.96 -1.65
C ILE A 51 -7.61 10.63 -2.06
N ALA A 52 -7.43 9.61 -2.92
CA ALA A 52 -6.12 9.24 -3.44
C ALA A 52 -5.44 10.42 -4.18
N ARG A 53 -6.18 11.13 -5.04
CA ARG A 53 -5.69 12.32 -5.75
C ARG A 53 -5.27 13.43 -4.78
N ASN A 54 -6.11 13.75 -3.78
CA ASN A 54 -5.84 14.82 -2.83
C ASN A 54 -4.60 14.52 -1.98
N LEU A 55 -4.51 13.30 -1.42
CA LEU A 55 -3.32 12.82 -0.71
C LEU A 55 -2.08 12.82 -1.60
N TYR A 56 -2.21 12.34 -2.85
CA TYR A 56 -1.11 12.37 -3.81
C TYR A 56 -0.61 13.79 -4.06
N GLY A 57 -1.51 14.74 -4.26
CA GLY A 57 -1.15 16.15 -4.51
C GLY A 57 -0.34 16.76 -3.36
N MET A 58 -0.80 16.58 -2.12
CA MET A 58 -0.10 17.09 -0.92
C MET A 58 1.28 16.44 -0.76
N CYS A 59 1.33 15.12 -0.86
CA CYS A 59 2.58 14.36 -0.75
C CYS A 59 3.55 14.70 -1.89
N TYR A 60 3.08 14.81 -3.14
CA TYR A 60 3.92 15.18 -4.28
C TYR A 60 4.58 16.54 -4.10
N ILE A 61 3.83 17.55 -3.67
CA ILE A 61 4.37 18.89 -3.41
C ILE A 61 5.48 18.82 -2.36
N PHE A 62 5.29 18.02 -1.31
CA PHE A 62 6.26 17.88 -0.22
C PHE A 62 7.50 17.09 -0.64
N PHE A 63 7.35 15.97 -1.37
CA PHE A 63 8.47 15.05 -1.66
C PHE A 63 9.25 15.39 -2.93
N ARG A 64 8.71 16.19 -3.87
CA ARG A 64 9.28 16.44 -5.22
C ARG A 64 10.76 16.88 -5.28
N HIS A 65 11.30 17.40 -4.19
CA HIS A 65 12.69 17.84 -4.09
C HIS A 65 13.43 17.22 -2.90
N LYS A 66 12.88 16.15 -2.34
CA LYS A 66 13.47 15.44 -1.20
C LYS A 66 14.08 14.11 -1.64
N LYS A 67 14.86 13.49 -0.75
CA LYS A 67 15.48 12.19 -1.00
C LYS A 67 14.45 11.07 -1.10
N CYS A 68 13.39 11.11 -0.28
CA CYS A 68 12.33 10.10 -0.30
C CYS A 68 11.45 10.28 -1.53
N GLN A 69 11.05 9.18 -2.14
CA GLN A 69 10.19 9.15 -3.31
C GLN A 69 8.81 8.64 -2.93
N PHE A 70 7.80 9.17 -3.59
CA PHE A 70 6.40 8.88 -3.34
C PHE A 70 5.76 8.26 -4.59
N PHE A 71 5.10 7.11 -4.42
CA PHE A 71 4.52 6.34 -5.51
C PHE A 71 3.05 6.02 -5.25
N PRO A 72 2.14 6.30 -6.22
CA PRO A 72 0.77 5.82 -6.20
C PRO A 72 0.65 4.44 -6.84
N ALA A 73 -0.44 3.73 -6.56
CA ALA A 73 -0.83 2.55 -7.33
C ALA A 73 -1.09 2.90 -8.82
N PRO A 74 -0.88 1.94 -9.76
CA PRO A 74 -0.30 0.61 -9.54
C PRO A 74 1.22 0.66 -9.39
N PHE A 75 1.74 0.13 -8.30
CA PHE A 75 3.17 0.07 -8.03
C PHE A 75 3.49 -1.18 -7.21
N ASP A 76 4.27 -2.11 -7.77
CA ASP A 76 4.60 -3.37 -7.12
C ASP A 76 5.53 -3.16 -5.94
N VAL A 77 5.09 -3.58 -4.76
CA VAL A 77 5.88 -3.64 -3.53
C VAL A 77 6.07 -5.10 -3.15
N ARG A 78 7.31 -5.58 -3.30
CA ARG A 78 7.71 -6.95 -2.98
C ARG A 78 8.18 -7.01 -1.55
N LEU A 79 7.42 -7.72 -0.71
CA LEU A 79 7.70 -7.83 0.71
C LEU A 79 8.27 -9.20 1.07
N TYR A 80 9.10 -9.24 2.08
CA TYR A 80 9.69 -10.46 2.62
C TYR A 80 9.95 -10.31 4.11
N ASP A 81 10.10 -11.45 4.78
CA ASP A 81 10.50 -11.45 6.18
C ASP A 81 11.86 -10.76 6.34
N ARG A 82 11.94 -9.78 7.21
CA ARG A 82 13.17 -9.01 7.53
C ARG A 82 14.39 -9.88 7.82
N LYS A 83 14.17 -11.12 8.26
CA LYS A 83 15.23 -12.08 8.61
C LYS A 83 15.77 -12.85 7.40
N LYS A 84 15.13 -12.73 6.23
CA LYS A 84 15.53 -13.43 5.00
C LYS A 84 16.22 -12.46 4.06
N SER A 85 17.39 -12.83 3.56
CA SER A 85 18.03 -12.08 2.48
C SER A 85 17.27 -12.30 1.19
N LEU A 86 17.06 -11.22 0.44
CA LEU A 86 16.48 -11.30 -0.89
C LEU A 86 17.46 -11.77 -1.91
N LEU A 87 17.06 -12.69 -2.69
CA LEU A 87 17.96 -13.26 -3.67
C LEU A 87 17.39 -13.20 -5.08
N ALA A 88 16.28 -13.83 -5.35
CA ALA A 88 15.72 -13.91 -6.69
C ALA A 88 14.19 -13.79 -6.63
N ASN A 89 13.56 -13.40 -7.75
CA ASN A 89 12.09 -13.31 -7.85
C ASN A 89 11.37 -14.63 -7.53
N THR A 90 12.05 -15.77 -7.67
CA THR A 90 11.54 -17.09 -7.30
C THR A 90 11.36 -17.27 -5.79
N ASP A 91 12.09 -16.50 -4.97
CA ASP A 91 12.03 -16.55 -3.52
C ASP A 91 11.11 -15.49 -2.92
N ILE A 92 10.54 -14.62 -3.76
CA ILE A 92 9.60 -13.59 -3.36
C ILE A 92 8.19 -14.15 -3.54
N HIS A 93 7.46 -14.29 -2.44
CA HIS A 93 6.11 -14.83 -2.40
C HIS A 93 5.06 -13.81 -1.95
N THR A 94 5.45 -12.53 -1.85
CA THR A 94 4.52 -11.47 -1.48
C THR A 94 4.78 -10.27 -2.36
N VAL A 95 3.75 -9.85 -3.09
CA VAL A 95 3.70 -8.60 -3.83
C VAL A 95 2.35 -7.96 -3.62
N VAL A 96 2.36 -6.70 -3.22
CA VAL A 96 1.18 -5.88 -2.97
C VAL A 96 1.27 -4.59 -3.75
N GLN A 97 0.13 -3.97 -4.00
CA GLN A 97 0.02 -2.66 -4.64
C GLN A 97 -0.73 -1.70 -3.71
N PRO A 98 -0.04 -1.14 -2.70
CA PRO A 98 -0.68 -0.17 -1.81
C PRO A 98 -1.13 1.07 -2.59
N ASP A 99 -2.22 1.71 -2.15
CA ASP A 99 -2.74 2.90 -2.81
C ASP A 99 -1.67 4.00 -2.94
N LEU A 100 -0.89 4.20 -1.88
CA LEU A 100 0.22 5.16 -1.85
C LEU A 100 1.36 4.61 -0.97
N CYS A 101 2.61 4.84 -1.37
CA CYS A 101 3.76 4.52 -0.52
C CYS A 101 4.93 5.50 -0.66
N VAL A 102 5.73 5.62 0.38
CA VAL A 102 6.95 6.44 0.43
C VAL A 102 8.16 5.56 0.67
N ILE A 103 9.23 5.80 -0.10
CA ILE A 103 10.48 5.05 -0.06
C ILE A 103 11.65 6.02 0.05
N CYS A 104 12.43 5.91 1.13
CA CYS A 104 13.57 6.77 1.40
C CYS A 104 14.91 6.10 1.07
N ASN A 105 14.94 4.78 0.98
CA ASN A 105 16.11 4.04 0.54
C ASN A 105 16.03 3.72 -0.96
N PRO A 106 16.81 4.40 -1.84
CA PRO A 106 16.78 4.13 -3.27
C PRO A 106 17.29 2.74 -3.65
N ASP A 107 18.08 2.07 -2.79
CA ASP A 107 18.66 0.77 -3.09
C ASP A 107 17.62 -0.36 -3.18
N ILE A 108 16.42 -0.13 -2.65
CA ILE A 108 15.30 -1.07 -2.77
C ILE A 108 14.39 -0.79 -3.98
N LEU A 109 14.73 0.19 -4.81
CA LEU A 109 14.01 0.48 -6.04
C LEU A 109 14.68 -0.16 -7.25
N ASP A 110 13.91 -0.83 -8.08
CA ASP A 110 14.37 -1.36 -9.36
C ASP A 110 13.34 -1.10 -10.48
N LYS A 111 13.56 -1.68 -11.67
CA LYS A 111 12.67 -1.49 -12.83
C LYS A 111 11.26 -2.06 -12.64
N GLN A 112 11.05 -2.92 -11.65
CA GLN A 112 9.80 -3.62 -11.37
C GLN A 112 9.05 -3.02 -10.18
N GLY A 113 9.62 -2.02 -9.50
CA GLY A 113 9.02 -1.37 -8.34
C GLY A 113 9.90 -1.41 -7.10
N CYS A 114 9.30 -1.61 -5.94
CA CYS A 114 10.00 -1.68 -4.66
C CYS A 114 10.33 -3.14 -4.30
N ASN A 115 11.56 -3.37 -3.87
CA ASN A 115 12.06 -4.66 -3.41
C ASN A 115 12.48 -4.59 -1.94
N GLY A 116 11.51 -4.51 -1.06
CA GLY A 116 11.67 -4.31 0.38
C GLY A 116 10.47 -3.57 0.96
N ALA A 117 10.54 -3.26 2.24
CA ALA A 117 9.49 -2.51 2.92
C ALA A 117 9.62 -1.00 2.63
N PRO A 118 8.58 -0.34 2.11
CA PRO A 118 8.48 1.11 2.11
C PRO A 118 8.57 1.67 3.54
N ASP A 119 8.98 2.92 3.67
CA ASP A 119 9.01 3.61 4.96
C ASP A 119 7.59 3.92 5.45
N TRP A 120 6.71 4.33 4.54
CA TRP A 120 5.33 4.66 4.85
C TRP A 120 4.38 4.11 3.77
N ILE A 121 3.26 3.50 4.20
CA ILE A 121 2.18 3.02 3.34
C ILE A 121 0.87 3.65 3.77
N ILE A 122 0.05 4.03 2.79
CA ILE A 122 -1.33 4.49 2.97
C ILE A 122 -2.25 3.55 2.18
N GLU A 123 -3.27 3.01 2.86
CA GLU A 123 -4.37 2.25 2.24
C GLU A 123 -5.68 3.01 2.44
N ILE A 124 -6.40 3.25 1.37
CA ILE A 124 -7.70 3.91 1.36
C ILE A 124 -8.76 2.82 1.25
N LEU A 125 -9.58 2.67 2.27
CA LEU A 125 -10.55 1.60 2.33
C LEU A 125 -11.70 1.83 1.34
N SER A 126 -12.13 0.76 0.70
CA SER A 126 -13.34 0.72 -0.11
C SER A 126 -14.44 -0.09 0.59
N LYS A 127 -15.70 0.09 0.18
CA LYS A 127 -16.84 -0.70 0.70
C LYS A 127 -16.67 -2.22 0.56
N GLY A 128 -15.80 -2.66 -0.35
CA GLY A 128 -15.51 -4.06 -0.60
C GLY A 128 -14.44 -4.66 0.33
N ASN A 129 -13.67 -3.83 1.04
CA ASN A 129 -12.61 -4.34 1.92
C ASN A 129 -13.21 -5.07 3.14
N SER A 130 -12.89 -6.35 3.25
CA SER A 130 -13.30 -7.14 4.40
C SER A 130 -12.40 -6.85 5.61
N LYS A 131 -12.97 -7.02 6.82
CA LYS A 131 -12.17 -6.99 8.05
C LYS A 131 -10.96 -7.93 7.99
N ARG A 132 -11.10 -9.06 7.29
CA ARG A 132 -10.04 -10.05 7.12
C ARG A 132 -8.88 -9.50 6.28
N GLU A 133 -9.17 -8.80 5.16
CA GLU A 133 -8.14 -8.19 4.31
C GLU A 133 -7.36 -7.12 5.06
N MET A 134 -8.06 -6.25 5.79
CA MET A 134 -7.42 -5.24 6.64
C MET A 134 -6.47 -5.88 7.66
N GLN A 135 -6.90 -6.96 8.33
CA GLN A 135 -6.06 -7.67 9.29
C GLN A 135 -4.84 -8.33 8.63
N ILE A 136 -5.01 -8.91 7.44
CA ILE A 136 -3.93 -9.53 6.68
C ILE A 136 -2.89 -8.47 6.29
N LYS A 137 -3.30 -7.34 5.71
CA LYS A 137 -2.39 -6.24 5.32
C LYS A 137 -1.71 -5.60 6.53
N TYR A 138 -2.44 -5.38 7.62
CA TYR A 138 -1.88 -4.87 8.88
C TYR A 138 -0.74 -5.76 9.40
N GLN A 139 -0.99 -7.08 9.50
CA GLN A 139 0.02 -8.04 9.94
C GLN A 139 1.19 -8.12 8.95
N LEU A 140 0.91 -8.15 7.66
CA LEU A 140 1.91 -8.21 6.61
C LEU A 140 2.88 -7.02 6.67
N TYR A 141 2.35 -5.80 6.75
CA TYR A 141 3.18 -4.60 6.80
C TYR A 141 3.99 -4.51 8.10
N GLN A 142 3.40 -4.91 9.22
CA GLN A 142 4.09 -5.02 10.49
C GLN A 142 5.26 -6.03 10.43
N GLU A 143 5.01 -7.25 9.96
CA GLU A 143 6.02 -8.32 9.84
C GLU A 143 7.15 -7.93 8.88
N SER A 144 6.83 -7.23 7.81
CA SER A 144 7.80 -6.76 6.80
C SER A 144 8.60 -5.56 7.27
N GLY A 145 8.14 -4.85 8.29
CA GLY A 145 8.83 -3.73 8.91
C GLY A 145 8.59 -2.39 8.24
N VAL A 146 7.42 -2.19 7.63
CA VAL A 146 6.93 -0.88 7.25
C VAL A 146 6.84 -0.01 8.50
N GLN A 147 7.53 1.14 8.52
CA GLN A 147 7.69 1.93 9.73
C GLN A 147 6.42 2.69 10.10
N GLU A 148 5.69 3.19 9.10
CA GLU A 148 4.44 3.91 9.30
C GLU A 148 3.36 3.37 8.36
N TYR A 149 2.16 3.16 8.88
CA TYR A 149 1.02 2.65 8.15
C TYR A 149 -0.24 3.46 8.45
N TRP A 150 -0.89 3.96 7.41
CA TRP A 150 -2.14 4.68 7.53
C TRP A 150 -3.29 3.89 6.92
N LEU A 151 -4.41 3.84 7.66
CA LEU A 151 -5.71 3.42 7.15
C LEU A 151 -6.61 4.64 7.03
N VAL A 152 -7.04 4.92 5.80
CA VAL A 152 -7.98 6.00 5.50
C VAL A 152 -9.37 5.41 5.34
N TYR A 153 -10.32 5.94 6.07
CA TYR A 153 -11.73 5.52 6.12
C TYR A 153 -12.60 6.57 5.42
N PRO A 154 -12.95 6.41 4.13
CA PRO A 154 -13.73 7.40 3.40
C PRO A 154 -15.09 7.71 4.04
N GLU A 155 -15.85 6.66 4.42
CA GLU A 155 -17.20 6.82 4.98
C GLU A 155 -17.22 7.55 6.33
N GLN A 156 -16.17 7.40 7.13
CA GLN A 156 -16.03 8.05 8.44
C GLN A 156 -15.21 9.32 8.36
N GLN A 157 -14.68 9.67 7.18
CA GLN A 157 -13.75 10.77 6.96
C GLN A 157 -12.64 10.80 8.01
N ALA A 158 -12.02 9.65 8.24
CA ALA A 158 -11.08 9.45 9.33
C ALA A 158 -9.80 8.75 8.85
N VAL A 159 -8.72 8.97 9.60
CA VAL A 159 -7.41 8.35 9.40
C VAL A 159 -6.94 7.71 10.69
N HIS A 160 -6.52 6.46 10.62
CA HIS A 160 -5.80 5.80 11.69
C HIS A 160 -4.32 5.69 11.31
N GLN A 161 -3.45 6.26 12.13
CA GLN A 161 -2.01 6.24 11.97
C GLN A 161 -1.39 5.21 12.91
N PHE A 162 -0.69 4.24 12.33
CA PHE A 162 0.07 3.22 13.05
C PHE A 162 1.56 3.44 12.82
N VAL A 163 2.35 3.32 13.89
CA VAL A 163 3.81 3.44 13.85
C VAL A 163 4.43 2.20 14.47
N LEU A 164 5.43 1.65 13.80
CA LEU A 164 6.16 0.46 14.25
C LEU A 164 7.09 0.84 15.42
N ASP A 165 6.96 0.14 16.53
CA ASP A 165 7.81 0.34 17.70
C ASP A 165 9.12 -0.47 17.61
N ASP A 166 10.01 -0.27 18.57
CA ASP A 166 11.30 -0.97 18.64
C ASP A 166 11.18 -2.50 18.79
N LYS A 167 10.00 -2.98 19.18
CA LYS A 167 9.70 -4.42 19.30
C LYS A 167 9.15 -5.00 17.99
N GLY A 168 8.94 -4.14 16.97
CA GLY A 168 8.36 -4.53 15.69
C GLY A 168 6.83 -4.71 15.75
N CYS A 169 6.16 -3.98 16.63
CA CYS A 169 4.71 -3.99 16.77
C CYS A 169 4.11 -2.61 16.42
N TYR A 170 3.04 -2.58 15.66
CA TYR A 170 2.33 -1.35 15.38
C TYR A 170 1.63 -0.81 16.63
N GLN A 171 1.86 0.46 16.89
CA GLN A 171 1.17 1.26 17.91
C GLN A 171 0.26 2.27 17.21
N LEU A 172 -1.01 2.31 17.58
CA LEU A 172 -1.92 3.37 17.13
C LEU A 172 -1.47 4.70 17.75
N LYS A 173 -1.01 5.62 16.91
CA LYS A 173 -0.51 6.93 17.32
C LYS A 173 -1.57 8.01 17.26
N CYS A 174 -2.41 7.97 16.23
CA CYS A 174 -3.44 8.97 16.02
C CYS A 174 -4.69 8.31 15.42
N MET A 175 -5.84 8.82 15.85
CA MET A 175 -7.13 8.66 15.20
C MET A 175 -7.64 10.08 14.96
N ALA A 176 -7.66 10.48 13.70
CA ALA A 176 -8.04 11.84 13.30
C ALA A 176 -9.25 11.80 12.38
N ALA A 177 -10.03 12.86 12.37
CA ALA A 177 -11.24 13.01 11.58
C ALA A 177 -11.22 14.31 10.76
N GLU A 178 -12.26 14.57 10.00
CA GLU A 178 -12.36 15.55 8.91
C GLU A 178 -11.83 16.97 9.18
N ASP A 179 -11.86 17.45 10.43
CA ASP A 179 -11.39 18.79 10.77
C ASP A 179 -9.95 18.81 11.33
N ASP A 180 -9.30 17.67 11.37
CA ASP A 180 -7.96 17.55 11.95
C ASP A 180 -6.86 17.76 10.92
N ILE A 181 -5.72 18.27 11.39
CA ILE A 181 -4.46 18.24 10.64
C ILE A 181 -3.61 17.09 11.19
N VAL A 182 -3.24 16.16 10.32
CA VAL A 182 -2.41 15.01 10.67
C VAL A 182 -1.03 15.15 10.07
N THR A 183 -0.01 14.86 10.88
CA THR A 183 1.38 14.82 10.42
C THR A 183 1.88 13.38 10.44
N PRO A 184 2.51 12.89 9.36
CA PRO A 184 3.18 11.60 9.41
C PRO A 184 4.26 11.61 10.48
N TYR A 185 4.37 10.54 11.23
CA TYR A 185 5.40 10.40 12.27
C TYR A 185 6.81 10.50 11.70
N LEU A 186 7.04 9.93 10.52
CA LEU A 186 8.32 9.98 9.83
C LEU A 186 8.62 11.34 9.18
N PHE A 187 7.60 12.15 8.92
CA PHE A 187 7.71 13.44 8.21
C PHE A 187 6.93 14.53 8.93
N PRO A 188 7.39 14.96 10.13
CA PRO A 188 6.64 15.89 10.98
C PRO A 188 6.45 17.29 10.35
N GLU A 189 7.18 17.62 9.28
CA GLU A 189 6.99 18.87 8.54
C GLU A 189 5.87 18.79 7.50
N LEU A 190 5.33 17.60 7.21
CA LEU A 190 4.20 17.43 6.31
C LEU A 190 2.90 17.53 7.09
N ALA A 191 2.23 18.66 7.00
CA ALA A 191 0.88 18.83 7.51
C ALA A 191 -0.13 18.38 6.43
N ILE A 192 -1.00 17.45 6.77
CA ILE A 192 -2.07 16.95 5.92
C ILE A 192 -3.39 17.38 6.55
N ASP A 193 -4.07 18.34 5.90
CA ASP A 193 -5.39 18.81 6.29
C ASP A 193 -6.44 17.81 5.81
N LEU A 194 -7.14 17.18 6.74
CA LEU A 194 -8.14 16.15 6.41
C LEU A 194 -9.39 16.75 5.77
N ALA A 195 -9.70 18.03 6.02
CA ALA A 195 -10.77 18.71 5.32
C ALA A 195 -10.48 18.76 3.80
N GLU A 196 -9.24 19.05 3.40
CA GLU A 196 -8.82 19.03 2.00
C GLU A 196 -8.75 17.59 1.44
N VAL A 197 -8.34 16.61 2.25
CA VAL A 197 -8.28 15.19 1.83
C VAL A 197 -9.66 14.66 1.48
N PHE A 198 -10.67 14.96 2.30
CA PHE A 198 -12.03 14.46 2.14
C PHE A 198 -12.94 15.44 1.35
N GLU A 199 -12.39 16.56 0.88
CA GLU A 199 -13.15 17.55 0.14
C GLU A 199 -13.83 16.96 -1.11
N ASN A 200 -15.13 17.13 -1.18
CA ASN A 200 -15.94 16.80 -2.35
C ASN A 200 -16.21 18.08 -3.14
N TRP A 201 -15.42 18.34 -4.18
CA TRP A 201 -15.75 19.39 -5.13
C TRP A 201 -17.06 19.02 -5.85
N VAL A 202 -18.16 19.66 -5.44
CA VAL A 202 -19.40 19.69 -6.19
C VAL A 202 -19.42 21.06 -6.83
N GLU A 203 -19.37 21.14 -8.18
CA GLU A 203 -19.73 22.39 -8.88
C GLU A 203 -21.19 22.72 -8.53
N GLU A 204 -21.43 23.91 -7.97
CA GLU A 204 -22.78 24.47 -7.82
C GLU A 204 -23.40 24.80 -9.16
#